data_248d46720843edd7c5d285dea5118a92
#
_entry.id   248d46720843edd7c5d285dea5118a92
#
_cell.length_a   1.000
_cell.length_b   1.000
_cell.length_c   1.000
_cell.angle_alpha   90.00
_cell.angle_beta   90.00
_cell.angle_gamma   90.00
#
_symmetry.space_group_name_H-M   'P 1'
#
loop_
_entity.id
_entity.type
_entity.pdbx_description
1 polymer ?
#
loop_
_entity_poly.entity_id
_entity_poly.type
_entity_poly.pdbx_seq_one_letter_code
_entity_poly.pdbx_strand_id
1 'polypeptide(L)'
;MPFRIANVWEMTGDDKADIKFGKMPDKIQKKMLRTSLRKAGKLLQTAARGMVAKDSGALRASIKPKAAKRSRKNKHIIAVRVMTSSKAYKGEYFPGGHVEYGTQFQSANPFMRPAADQVRSQVIAYFKQDLKAAIAESGKGK
;
A
#
# COMPACT_ATOMS: atom_id res chain seq x y z
N MET A 1 7.03 20.59 -0.50
CA MET A 1 7.08 19.59 -1.58
C MET A 1 6.60 18.26 -1.02
N PRO A 2 5.57 17.62 -1.54
CA PRO A 2 5.24 16.29 -1.11
C PRO A 2 6.29 15.32 -1.65
N PHE A 3 7.08 14.74 -0.77
CA PHE A 3 8.00 13.66 -1.12
C PHE A 3 7.20 12.48 -1.65
N ARG A 4 7.26 12.24 -2.95
CA ARG A 4 6.72 11.04 -3.58
C ARG A 4 7.73 9.91 -3.39
N ILE A 5 7.49 9.01 -2.45
CA ILE A 5 8.12 7.69 -2.47
C ILE A 5 7.40 6.92 -3.58
N ALA A 6 7.95 6.93 -4.76
CA ALA A 6 7.46 6.11 -5.85
C ALA A 6 8.12 4.73 -5.81
N ASN A 7 7.77 3.91 -4.80
CA ASN A 7 7.91 2.49 -4.96
C ASN A 7 6.61 1.99 -5.65
N VAL A 8 6.56 2.19 -6.96
CA VAL A 8 5.52 1.58 -7.80
C VAL A 8 5.92 0.14 -7.99
N TRP A 9 5.22 -0.79 -7.34
CA TRP A 9 5.34 -2.19 -7.66
C TRP A 9 4.52 -2.45 -8.93
N GLU A 10 5.20 -2.66 -10.01
CA GLU A 10 4.61 -3.11 -11.25
C GLU A 10 4.58 -4.64 -11.23
N MET A 11 3.38 -5.22 -11.26
CA MET A 11 3.18 -6.65 -11.45
C MET A 11 2.91 -6.89 -12.93
N THR A 12 3.87 -7.47 -13.62
CA THR A 12 3.64 -8.03 -14.95
C THR A 12 2.94 -9.37 -14.75
N GLY A 13 1.70 -9.47 -15.22
CA GLY A 13 0.85 -10.65 -15.04
C GLY A 13 1.04 -11.68 -16.15
N ASP A 14 0.47 -12.87 -15.91
CA ASP A 14 0.24 -13.86 -16.94
C ASP A 14 -0.88 -13.34 -17.86
N ASP A 15 -0.64 -13.22 -19.15
CA ASP A 15 -1.59 -12.71 -20.14
C ASP A 15 -2.96 -13.39 -20.08
N LYS A 16 -2.98 -14.68 -19.72
CA LYS A 16 -4.23 -15.45 -19.54
C LYS A 16 -5.03 -14.97 -18.33
N ALA A 17 -4.36 -14.56 -17.25
CA ALA A 17 -5.01 -14.01 -16.06
C ALA A 17 -5.57 -12.63 -16.34
N ASP A 18 -4.86 -11.79 -17.08
CA ASP A 18 -5.28 -10.44 -17.46
C ASP A 18 -6.52 -10.48 -18.37
N ILE A 19 -6.56 -11.41 -19.37
CA ILE A 19 -7.72 -11.60 -20.22
C ILE A 19 -8.94 -12.06 -19.41
N LYS A 20 -8.78 -13.00 -18.49
CA LYS A 20 -9.87 -13.48 -17.63
C LYS A 20 -10.36 -12.38 -16.69
N PHE A 21 -9.44 -11.62 -16.11
CA PHE A 21 -9.78 -10.49 -15.26
C PHE A 21 -10.57 -9.41 -16.02
N GLY A 22 -10.13 -9.07 -17.23
CA GLY A 22 -10.80 -8.09 -18.08
C GLY A 22 -12.24 -8.48 -18.49
N LYS A 23 -12.54 -9.79 -18.54
CA LYS A 23 -13.89 -10.31 -18.85
C LYS A 23 -14.83 -10.34 -17.63
N MET A 24 -14.33 -10.05 -16.42
CA MET A 24 -15.16 -10.05 -15.22
C MET A 24 -16.01 -8.78 -15.11
N PRO A 25 -17.20 -8.86 -14.48
CA PRO A 25 -18.01 -7.68 -14.21
C PRO A 25 -17.25 -6.63 -13.40
N ASP A 26 -17.34 -5.37 -13.78
CA ASP A 26 -16.70 -4.21 -13.16
C ASP A 26 -16.83 -4.16 -11.65
N LYS A 27 -18.01 -4.55 -11.11
CA LYS A 27 -18.26 -4.59 -9.67
C LYS A 27 -17.34 -5.59 -8.94
N ILE A 28 -17.16 -6.78 -9.54
CA ILE A 28 -16.30 -7.84 -8.96
C ILE A 28 -14.85 -7.43 -9.04
N GLN A 29 -14.39 -6.92 -10.20
CA GLN A 29 -13.04 -6.40 -10.36
C GLN A 29 -12.70 -5.34 -9.31
N LYS A 30 -13.55 -4.31 -9.19
CA LYS A 30 -13.35 -3.21 -8.23
C LYS A 30 -13.40 -3.67 -6.77
N LYS A 31 -14.28 -4.62 -6.43
CA LYS A 31 -14.36 -5.22 -5.08
C LYS A 31 -13.07 -5.95 -4.75
N MET A 32 -12.61 -6.83 -5.64
CA MET A 32 -11.39 -7.60 -5.48
C MET A 32 -10.16 -6.69 -5.31
N LEU A 33 -9.96 -5.74 -6.23
CA LEU A 33 -8.83 -4.82 -6.17
C LEU A 33 -8.79 -4.02 -4.86
N ARG A 34 -9.93 -3.52 -4.39
CA ARG A 34 -10.01 -2.77 -3.13
C ARG A 34 -9.67 -3.66 -1.93
N THR A 35 -10.15 -4.90 -1.92
CA THR A 35 -9.91 -5.84 -0.83
C THR A 35 -8.45 -6.23 -0.78
N SER A 36 -7.86 -6.61 -1.91
CA SER A 36 -6.45 -7.00 -2.01
C SER A 36 -5.51 -5.84 -1.64
N LEU A 37 -5.77 -4.64 -2.15
CA LEU A 37 -4.97 -3.46 -1.81
C LEU A 37 -5.08 -3.05 -0.34
N ARG A 38 -6.24 -3.24 0.30
CA ARG A 38 -6.37 -3.01 1.74
C ARG A 38 -5.58 -4.02 2.56
N LYS A 39 -5.60 -5.30 2.17
CA LYS A 39 -4.76 -6.34 2.80
C LYS A 39 -3.27 -6.00 2.67
N ALA A 40 -2.84 -5.65 1.46
CA ALA A 40 -1.47 -5.22 1.20
C ALA A 40 -1.06 -4.00 2.05
N GLY A 41 -1.94 -3.00 2.14
CA GLY A 41 -1.72 -1.81 2.96
C GLY A 41 -1.57 -2.12 4.45
N LYS A 42 -2.36 -3.08 4.97
CA LYS A 42 -2.24 -3.55 6.36
C LYS A 42 -0.94 -4.30 6.61
N LEU A 43 -0.51 -5.16 5.68
CA LEU A 43 0.77 -5.87 5.78
C LEU A 43 1.94 -4.88 5.84
N LEU A 44 1.97 -3.93 4.91
CA LEU A 44 2.99 -2.89 4.90
C LEU A 44 2.96 -2.03 6.17
N GLN A 45 1.77 -1.68 6.67
CA GLN A 45 1.63 -0.97 7.94
C GLN A 45 2.26 -1.75 9.10
N THR A 46 1.98 -3.04 9.20
CA THR A 46 2.50 -3.90 10.27
C THR A 46 4.02 -4.01 10.19
N ALA A 47 4.57 -4.24 9.01
CA ALA A 47 6.01 -4.32 8.80
C ALA A 47 6.71 -3.00 9.11
N ALA A 48 6.20 -1.88 8.60
CA ALA A 48 6.75 -0.56 8.85
C ALA A 48 6.71 -0.19 10.34
N ARG A 49 5.62 -0.53 11.05
CA ARG A 49 5.51 -0.34 12.49
C ARG A 49 6.50 -1.19 13.29
N GLY A 50 6.86 -2.36 12.78
CA GLY A 50 7.89 -3.21 13.39
C GLY A 50 9.30 -2.63 13.28
N MET A 51 9.57 -1.87 12.22
CA MET A 51 10.90 -1.31 11.93
C MET A 51 11.12 0.08 12.53
N VAL A 52 10.05 0.80 12.87
CA VAL A 52 10.16 2.13 13.52
C VAL A 52 10.72 1.98 14.91
N ALA A 53 11.76 2.75 15.22
CA ALA A 53 12.31 2.86 16.57
C ALA A 53 11.21 3.23 17.59
N LYS A 54 11.29 2.59 18.76
CA LYS A 54 10.32 2.79 19.86
C LYS A 54 10.71 4.00 20.71
N ASP A 55 10.63 5.17 20.14
CA ASP A 55 10.74 6.39 20.93
C ASP A 55 9.39 6.69 21.63
N SER A 56 8.75 7.79 21.34
CA SER A 56 7.44 8.15 21.91
C SER A 56 6.27 7.26 21.44
N GLY A 57 6.48 6.40 20.46
CA GLY A 57 5.45 5.59 19.82
C GLY A 57 4.51 6.38 18.90
N ALA A 58 4.57 7.70 18.91
CA ALA A 58 3.69 8.55 18.10
C ALA A 58 3.91 8.35 16.59
N LEU A 59 5.18 8.22 16.15
CA LEU A 59 5.50 7.93 14.75
C LEU A 59 4.91 6.57 14.32
N ARG A 60 5.09 5.55 15.15
CA ARG A 60 4.53 4.21 14.91
C ARG A 60 3.01 4.23 14.80
N ALA A 61 2.32 4.94 15.68
CA ALA A 61 0.87 5.10 15.66
C ALA A 61 0.37 5.89 14.45
N SER A 62 1.19 6.80 13.93
CA SER A 62 0.87 7.65 12.78
C SER A 62 0.85 6.91 11.44
N ILE A 63 1.50 5.74 11.33
CA ILE A 63 1.57 4.94 10.11
C ILE A 63 0.19 4.31 9.85
N LYS A 64 -0.49 4.74 8.80
CA LYS A 64 -1.84 4.26 8.45
C LYS A 64 -1.99 4.05 6.94
N PRO A 65 -2.65 2.94 6.51
CA PRO A 65 -3.06 2.78 5.13
C PRO A 65 -4.25 3.71 4.85
N LYS A 66 -4.23 4.40 3.73
CA LYS A 66 -5.27 5.31 3.30
C LYS A 66 -5.61 5.08 1.84
N ALA A 67 -6.89 4.90 1.53
CA ALA A 67 -7.32 4.83 0.14
C ALA A 67 -7.04 6.18 -0.55
N ALA A 68 -6.44 6.12 -1.73
CA ALA A 68 -6.19 7.33 -2.51
C ALA A 68 -7.53 7.91 -2.99
N LYS A 69 -7.66 9.22 -2.90
CA LYS A 69 -8.81 9.93 -3.47
C LYS A 69 -8.80 9.79 -4.99
N ARG A 70 -9.94 9.48 -5.58
CA ARG A 70 -10.08 9.44 -7.04
C ARG A 70 -10.02 10.86 -7.58
N SER A 71 -9.21 11.07 -8.59
CA SER A 71 -9.19 12.31 -9.37
C SER A 71 -10.12 12.15 -10.60
N ARG A 72 -10.62 13.26 -11.14
CA ARG A 72 -11.40 13.25 -12.39
C ARG A 72 -10.60 12.64 -13.55
N LYS A 73 -9.28 12.84 -13.59
CA LYS A 73 -8.38 12.29 -14.62
C LYS A 73 -8.10 10.79 -14.44
N ASN A 74 -8.18 10.27 -13.18
CA ASN A 74 -7.75 8.90 -12.83
C ASN A 74 -8.89 8.10 -12.21
N LYS A 75 -10.09 8.14 -12.81
CA LYS A 75 -11.28 7.42 -12.31
C LYS A 75 -11.11 5.90 -12.22
N HIS A 76 -10.24 5.35 -13.06
CA HIS A 76 -10.01 3.92 -13.17
C HIS A 76 -8.90 3.40 -12.23
N ILE A 77 -8.10 4.30 -11.63
CA ILE A 77 -7.02 3.90 -10.73
C ILE A 77 -7.57 3.68 -9.33
N ILE A 78 -7.36 2.49 -8.80
CA ILE A 78 -7.61 2.15 -7.40
C ILE A 78 -6.24 2.03 -6.74
N ALA A 79 -5.98 2.85 -5.73
CA ALA A 79 -4.71 2.86 -5.02
C ALA A 79 -4.92 2.97 -3.51
N VAL A 80 -4.02 2.35 -2.75
CA VAL A 80 -3.88 2.51 -1.30
C VAL A 80 -2.48 3.03 -1.04
N ARG A 81 -2.39 4.07 -0.23
CA ARG A 81 -1.12 4.66 0.21
C ARG A 81 -0.93 4.34 1.67
N VAL A 82 0.23 3.86 2.05
CA VAL A 82 0.64 3.79 3.45
C VAL A 82 1.50 5.02 3.71
N MET A 83 1.11 5.79 4.68
CA MET A 83 1.75 7.07 4.97
C MET A 83 1.73 7.35 6.47
N THR A 84 2.68 8.14 6.90
CA THR A 84 2.69 8.73 8.23
C THR A 84 1.77 9.94 8.26
N SER A 85 1.08 10.17 9.37
CA SER A 85 0.13 11.27 9.52
C SER A 85 0.63 12.28 10.55
N SER A 86 0.69 13.55 10.16
CA SER A 86 1.04 14.65 11.07
C SER A 86 0.02 14.87 12.18
N LYS A 87 -1.21 14.37 12.02
CA LYS A 87 -2.29 14.53 13.01
C LYS A 87 -1.99 13.90 14.38
N ALA A 88 -1.05 12.96 14.45
CA ALA A 88 -0.60 12.36 15.71
C ALA A 88 0.37 13.28 16.50
N TYR A 89 0.87 14.31 15.85
CA TYR A 89 1.79 15.28 16.42
C TYR A 89 1.08 16.61 16.59
N LYS A 90 0.90 17.02 17.83
CA LYS A 90 0.37 18.34 18.20
C LYS A 90 1.52 19.37 18.17
N GLY A 91 2.06 19.66 16.99
CA GLY A 91 3.17 20.60 16.88
C GLY A 91 3.63 20.77 15.45
N GLU A 92 4.53 21.71 15.22
CA GLU A 92 5.06 22.08 13.91
C GLU A 92 6.00 21.01 13.31
N TYR A 93 6.57 20.14 14.14
CA TYR A 93 7.57 19.17 13.74
C TYR A 93 6.97 17.77 13.53
N PHE A 94 7.08 17.26 12.30
CA PHE A 94 6.68 15.91 11.94
C PHE A 94 7.89 15.08 11.51
N PRO A 95 8.36 14.13 12.36
CA PRO A 95 9.64 13.46 12.16
C PRO A 95 9.64 12.38 11.07
N GLY A 96 8.49 11.97 10.53
CA GLY A 96 8.39 10.81 9.64
C GLY A 96 9.30 10.87 8.40
N GLY A 97 9.38 12.02 7.74
CA GLY A 97 10.28 12.22 6.61
C GLY A 97 11.75 12.32 7.04
N HIS A 98 12.00 12.96 8.14
CA HIS A 98 13.38 13.13 8.66
C HIS A 98 13.98 11.79 9.10
N VAL A 99 13.18 10.91 9.70
CA VAL A 99 13.62 9.57 10.07
C VAL A 99 13.90 8.72 8.84
N GLU A 100 13.02 8.77 7.83
CA GLU A 100 13.18 7.97 6.60
C GLU A 100 14.36 8.40 5.74
N TYR A 101 14.59 9.72 5.62
CA TYR A 101 15.59 10.28 4.69
C TYR A 101 16.80 10.88 5.38
N GLY A 102 16.76 11.07 6.68
CA GLY A 102 17.75 11.81 7.44
C GLY A 102 17.63 13.33 7.25
N THR A 103 18.49 14.06 7.92
CA THR A 103 18.68 15.50 7.83
C THR A 103 20.19 15.80 7.80
N GLN A 104 20.57 17.06 7.65
CA GLN A 104 21.97 17.45 7.80
C GLN A 104 22.57 17.17 9.18
N PHE A 105 21.71 16.98 10.20
CA PHE A 105 22.12 16.73 11.58
C PHE A 105 21.85 15.30 12.08
N GLN A 106 21.12 14.49 11.31
CA GLN A 106 20.71 13.15 11.71
C GLN A 106 20.80 12.19 10.53
N SER A 107 21.48 11.08 10.71
CA SER A 107 21.53 10.01 9.72
C SER A 107 20.16 9.41 9.45
N ALA A 108 19.92 8.99 8.21
CA ALA A 108 18.68 8.32 7.83
C ALA A 108 18.53 6.99 8.59
N ASN A 109 17.34 6.72 9.09
CA ASN A 109 16.93 5.43 9.63
C ASN A 109 15.65 4.96 8.90
N PRO A 110 15.77 4.44 7.66
CA PRO A 110 14.63 4.13 6.82
C PRO A 110 13.83 2.96 7.40
N PHE A 111 12.51 3.09 7.40
CA PHE A 111 11.58 2.07 7.87
C PHE A 111 10.52 1.70 6.83
N MET A 112 10.15 2.64 5.95
CA MET A 112 9.11 2.40 4.94
C MET A 112 9.63 1.58 3.76
N ARG A 113 10.83 1.90 3.27
CA ARG A 113 11.45 1.17 2.15
C ARG A 113 11.79 -0.27 2.51
N PRO A 114 12.54 -0.55 3.60
CA PRO A 114 12.81 -1.93 4.00
C PRO A 114 11.53 -2.72 4.32
N ALA A 115 10.52 -2.09 4.93
CA ALA A 115 9.22 -2.72 5.17
C ALA A 115 8.52 -3.11 3.86
N ALA A 116 8.57 -2.25 2.85
CA ALA A 116 8.00 -2.54 1.55
C ALA A 116 8.69 -3.74 0.87
N ASP A 117 10.01 -3.79 0.93
CA ASP A 117 10.80 -4.90 0.36
C ASP A 117 10.50 -6.22 1.09
N GLN A 118 10.39 -6.18 2.42
CA GLN A 118 10.07 -7.35 3.23
C GLN A 118 8.71 -7.97 2.89
N VAL A 119 7.69 -7.17 2.66
CA VAL A 119 6.33 -7.68 2.42
C VAL A 119 6.01 -7.90 0.94
N ARG A 120 6.89 -7.52 0.02
CA ARG A 120 6.65 -7.56 -1.42
C ARG A 120 6.16 -8.92 -1.91
N SER A 121 6.86 -10.00 -1.57
CA SER A 121 6.52 -11.35 -1.98
C SER A 121 5.16 -11.80 -1.41
N GLN A 122 4.88 -11.45 -0.16
CA GLN A 122 3.61 -11.77 0.50
C GLN A 122 2.44 -11.02 -0.16
N VAL A 123 2.62 -9.74 -0.46
CA VAL A 123 1.61 -8.92 -1.15
C VAL A 123 1.26 -9.52 -2.51
N ILE A 124 2.28 -9.91 -3.29
CA ILE A 124 2.09 -10.55 -4.60
C ILE A 124 1.34 -11.89 -4.44
N ALA A 125 1.71 -12.71 -3.46
CA ALA A 125 1.05 -13.99 -3.21
C ALA A 125 -0.44 -13.81 -2.85
N TYR A 126 -0.77 -12.88 -1.94
CA TYR A 126 -2.16 -12.58 -1.60
C TYR A 126 -2.95 -12.04 -2.79
N PHE A 127 -2.34 -11.16 -3.59
CA PHE A 127 -3.00 -10.64 -4.77
C PHE A 127 -3.33 -11.74 -5.79
N LYS A 128 -2.38 -12.66 -6.05
CA LYS A 128 -2.61 -13.83 -6.91
C LYS A 128 -3.72 -14.74 -6.36
N GLN A 129 -3.77 -14.94 -5.07
CA GLN A 129 -4.80 -15.76 -4.41
C GLN A 129 -6.19 -15.11 -4.55
N ASP A 130 -6.30 -13.82 -4.25
CA ASP A 130 -7.55 -13.06 -4.37
C ASP A 130 -8.02 -13.00 -5.83
N LEU A 131 -7.11 -12.89 -6.80
CA LEU A 131 -7.42 -12.92 -8.23
C LEU A 131 -7.98 -14.28 -8.64
N LYS A 132 -7.35 -15.38 -8.24
CA LYS A 132 -7.84 -16.73 -8.52
C LYS A 132 -9.24 -16.95 -7.94
N ALA A 133 -9.47 -16.51 -6.69
CA ALA A 133 -10.78 -16.61 -6.03
C ALA A 133 -11.85 -15.80 -6.77
N ALA A 134 -11.54 -14.59 -7.21
CA ALA A 134 -12.47 -13.74 -7.94
C ALA A 134 -12.82 -14.32 -9.32
N ILE A 135 -11.85 -14.91 -10.03
CA ILE A 135 -12.08 -15.60 -11.31
C ILE A 135 -13.00 -16.80 -11.10
N ALA A 136 -12.78 -17.60 -10.03
CA ALA A 136 -13.63 -18.75 -9.72
C ALA A 136 -15.07 -18.33 -9.36
N GLU A 137 -15.24 -17.23 -8.61
CA GLU A 137 -16.55 -16.68 -8.27
C GLU A 137 -17.29 -16.19 -9.50
N SER A 138 -16.60 -15.52 -10.44
CA SER A 138 -17.21 -15.05 -11.69
C SER A 138 -17.64 -16.16 -12.62
N GLY A 139 -16.99 -17.34 -12.57
CA GLY A 139 -17.34 -18.52 -13.36
C GLY A 139 -18.57 -19.28 -12.85
N LYS A 140 -18.98 -19.08 -11.59
CA LYS A 140 -20.16 -19.73 -10.98
C LYS A 140 -21.49 -19.00 -11.26
N GLY A 141 -21.44 -17.84 -11.88
CA GLY A 141 -22.59 -16.97 -12.15
C GLY A 141 -23.19 -17.14 -13.55
N LYS A 142 -23.04 -18.31 -14.19
CA LYS A 142 -23.74 -18.69 -15.43
C LYS A 142 -24.65 -19.85 -15.18
#